data_e6d6e81758849a188e90724ad0738708
#
_entry.id   e6d6e81758849a188e90724ad0738708
#
_cell.length_a   1.000
_cell.length_b   1.000
_cell.length_c   1.000
_cell.angle_alpha   90.00
_cell.angle_beta   90.00
_cell.angle_gamma   90.00
#
_symmetry.space_group_name_H-M   'P 1'
#
loop_
_entity.id
_entity.type
_entity.pdbx_description
1 polymer ?
#
loop_
_entity_poly.entity_id
_entity_poly.type
_entity_poly.pdbx_seq_one_letter_code
_entity_poly.pdbx_strand_id
1 'polypeptide(L)'
;MMKQIHLRLDDNQYKEVAEYAKMAGMTVQDSVSTAIYIMLSKQKKKKYTHKFTFIDLFAGIGGMRLAFEEAGGECVYSNEWNKFSQQTYMANFGDMPDGDITQVNADDILDHDILVAGFPCQPFSIAGVSKKNSLGRATGFADKTQGTLFFDVCRILEAKRPKAFMLENVKNLCSHDKGKTFKVIMESLNELGYEVFYKVIDGQLFVPQHRELSLIHI
;
A
#
# COMPACT_ATOMS: atom_id res chain seq x y z
N MET A 1 -25.44 30.62 4.17
CA MET A 1 -26.23 30.56 2.90
C MET A 1 -25.56 29.55 2.00
N MET A 2 -26.18 28.39 1.72
CA MET A 2 -25.66 27.40 0.78
C MET A 2 -25.85 27.90 -0.63
N LYS A 3 -24.77 27.85 -1.46
CA LYS A 3 -24.84 28.16 -2.90
C LYS A 3 -24.97 26.86 -3.67
N GLN A 4 -25.83 26.83 -4.68
CA GLN A 4 -25.95 25.67 -5.58
C GLN A 4 -25.09 25.88 -6.84
N ILE A 5 -24.46 24.80 -7.29
CA ILE A 5 -23.75 24.74 -8.56
C ILE A 5 -24.49 23.72 -9.43
N HIS A 6 -24.82 24.09 -10.65
CA HIS A 6 -25.39 23.18 -11.64
C HIS A 6 -24.29 22.69 -12.59
N LEU A 7 -24.05 21.39 -12.61
CA LEU A 7 -23.13 20.73 -13.51
C LEU A 7 -23.92 20.01 -14.62
N ARG A 8 -23.53 20.18 -15.87
CA ARG A 8 -24.07 19.41 -16.99
C ARG A 8 -23.02 18.39 -17.41
N LEU A 9 -23.41 17.13 -17.44
CA LEU A 9 -22.62 16.01 -17.92
C LEU A 9 -23.31 15.43 -19.13
N ASP A 10 -22.55 14.96 -20.13
CA ASP A 10 -23.09 14.11 -21.18
C ASP A 10 -23.39 12.70 -20.64
N ASP A 11 -24.03 11.85 -21.43
CA ASP A 11 -24.47 10.52 -21.01
C ASP A 11 -23.29 9.60 -20.62
N ASN A 12 -22.13 9.73 -21.28
CA ASN A 12 -20.94 8.94 -20.99
C ASN A 12 -20.29 9.41 -19.69
N GLN A 13 -20.11 10.71 -19.52
CA GLN A 13 -19.59 11.31 -18.29
C GLN A 13 -20.48 10.99 -17.09
N TYR A 14 -21.81 11.04 -17.27
CA TYR A 14 -22.73 10.67 -16.20
C TYR A 14 -22.61 9.20 -15.80
N LYS A 15 -22.46 8.30 -16.80
CA LYS A 15 -22.25 6.87 -16.57
C LYS A 15 -20.98 6.60 -15.76
N GLU A 16 -19.86 7.18 -16.17
CA GLU A 16 -18.58 7.05 -15.48
C GLU A 16 -18.66 7.52 -14.02
N VAL A 17 -19.26 8.71 -13.80
CA VAL A 17 -19.46 9.25 -12.45
C VAL A 17 -20.42 8.36 -11.63
N ALA A 18 -21.47 7.80 -12.24
CA ALA A 18 -22.43 6.93 -11.53
C ALA A 18 -21.79 5.58 -11.18
N GLU A 19 -20.98 4.99 -12.03
CA GLU A 19 -20.21 3.77 -11.74
C GLU A 19 -19.22 4.01 -10.60
N TYR A 20 -18.48 5.10 -10.67
CA TYR A 20 -17.55 5.50 -9.64
C TYR A 20 -18.28 5.73 -8.29
N ALA A 21 -19.38 6.46 -8.26
CA ALA A 21 -20.19 6.70 -7.08
C ALA A 21 -20.68 5.39 -6.46
N LYS A 22 -21.13 4.43 -7.31
CA LYS A 22 -21.56 3.10 -6.87
C LYS A 22 -20.41 2.29 -6.24
N MET A 23 -19.24 2.31 -6.84
CA MET A 23 -18.04 1.66 -6.30
C MET A 23 -17.63 2.27 -4.95
N ALA A 24 -17.72 3.59 -4.83
CA ALA A 24 -17.38 4.34 -3.62
C ALA A 24 -18.44 4.29 -2.52
N GLY A 25 -19.63 3.71 -2.78
CA GLY A 25 -20.76 3.72 -1.84
C GLY A 25 -21.32 5.12 -1.56
N MET A 26 -21.19 6.03 -2.52
CA MET A 26 -21.59 7.44 -2.43
C MET A 26 -22.76 7.72 -3.37
N THR A 27 -23.45 8.86 -3.17
CA THR A 27 -24.35 9.38 -4.20
C THR A 27 -23.54 10.02 -5.34
N VAL A 28 -24.13 10.10 -6.54
CA VAL A 28 -23.51 10.83 -7.66
C VAL A 28 -23.20 12.27 -7.28
N GLN A 29 -24.09 12.92 -6.55
CA GLN A 29 -23.91 14.30 -6.08
C GLN A 29 -22.71 14.44 -5.13
N ASP A 30 -22.57 13.52 -4.16
CA ASP A 30 -21.46 13.54 -3.20
C ASP A 30 -20.14 13.24 -3.92
N SER A 31 -20.13 12.31 -4.88
CA SER A 31 -18.95 12.02 -5.69
C SER A 31 -18.47 13.24 -6.47
N VAL A 32 -19.39 13.96 -7.13
CA VAL A 32 -19.06 15.20 -7.85
C VAL A 32 -18.56 16.28 -6.90
N SER A 33 -19.25 16.46 -5.76
CA SER A 33 -18.85 17.45 -4.75
C SER A 33 -17.47 17.17 -4.18
N THR A 34 -17.18 15.90 -3.91
CA THR A 34 -15.87 15.42 -3.42
C THR A 34 -14.80 15.64 -4.48
N ALA A 35 -15.05 15.29 -5.74
CA ALA A 35 -14.12 15.51 -6.84
C ALA A 35 -13.78 17.00 -7.03
N ILE A 36 -14.78 17.89 -6.97
CA ILE A 36 -14.57 19.34 -7.04
C ILE A 36 -13.74 19.82 -5.84
N TYR A 37 -14.06 19.37 -4.63
CA TYR A 37 -13.31 19.74 -3.43
C TYR A 37 -11.85 19.31 -3.52
N ILE A 38 -11.59 18.09 -3.95
CA ILE A 38 -10.23 17.54 -4.15
C ILE A 38 -9.49 18.36 -5.22
N MET A 39 -10.13 18.63 -6.36
CA MET A 39 -9.53 19.44 -7.42
C MET A 39 -9.14 20.84 -6.93
N LEU A 40 -10.01 21.50 -6.16
CA LEU A 40 -9.74 22.81 -5.60
C LEU A 40 -8.67 22.77 -4.49
N SER A 41 -8.63 21.71 -3.70
CA SER A 41 -7.60 21.52 -2.66
C SER A 41 -6.23 21.22 -3.29
N LYS A 42 -6.18 20.44 -4.38
CA LYS A 42 -4.96 20.22 -5.18
C LYS A 42 -4.43 21.53 -5.80
N GLN A 43 -5.33 22.43 -6.24
CA GLN A 43 -4.91 23.75 -6.76
C GLN A 43 -4.36 24.69 -5.66
N LYS A 44 -4.82 24.54 -4.41
CA LYS A 44 -4.31 25.29 -3.26
C LYS A 44 -3.00 24.73 -2.69
N LYS A 45 -2.70 23.44 -2.95
CA LYS A 45 -1.36 22.91 -2.66
C LYS A 45 -0.39 23.67 -3.57
N LYS A 46 0.44 24.56 -2.95
CA LYS A 46 1.63 25.14 -3.59
C LYS A 46 2.29 24.07 -4.43
N LYS A 47 2.91 24.46 -5.56
CA LYS A 47 3.80 23.66 -6.40
C LYS A 47 4.92 23.06 -5.51
N TYR A 48 4.60 21.99 -4.77
CA TYR A 48 5.62 21.18 -4.12
C TYR A 48 6.23 20.34 -5.24
N THR A 49 7.48 20.59 -5.54
CA THR A 49 8.30 19.58 -6.22
C THR A 49 8.37 18.41 -5.25
N HIS A 50 7.68 17.32 -5.53
CA HIS A 50 7.77 16.10 -4.73
C HIS A 50 9.25 15.70 -4.65
N LYS A 51 9.69 15.32 -3.46
CA LYS A 51 11.09 14.94 -3.24
C LYS A 51 11.36 13.50 -3.70
N PHE A 52 10.31 12.68 -3.72
CA PHE A 52 10.35 11.27 -4.09
C PHE A 52 8.93 10.78 -4.44
N THR A 53 8.86 9.66 -5.14
CA THR A 53 7.62 8.93 -5.40
C THR A 53 7.53 7.68 -4.53
N PHE A 54 6.31 7.25 -4.18
CA PHE A 54 6.13 6.02 -3.42
C PHE A 54 4.84 5.30 -3.81
N ILE A 55 4.79 4.00 -3.48
CA ILE A 55 3.58 3.20 -3.56
C ILE A 55 3.17 2.73 -2.16
N ASP A 56 1.85 2.58 -1.93
CA ASP A 56 1.26 2.18 -0.64
C ASP A 56 0.47 0.87 -0.81
N LEU A 57 1.07 -0.25 -0.39
CA LEU A 57 0.47 -1.57 -0.48
C LEU A 57 -0.21 -1.94 0.83
N PHE A 58 -1.39 -2.60 0.73
CA PHE A 58 -2.25 -2.87 1.89
C PHE A 58 -2.61 -1.59 2.64
N ALA A 59 -2.95 -0.57 1.86
CA ALA A 59 -3.00 0.82 2.27
C ALA A 59 -4.01 1.11 3.40
N GLY A 60 -4.99 0.20 3.64
CA GLY A 60 -6.04 0.41 4.62
C GLY A 60 -6.81 1.70 4.32
N ILE A 61 -6.86 2.59 5.30
CA ILE A 61 -7.49 3.92 5.17
C ILE A 61 -6.49 5.03 4.82
N GLY A 62 -5.21 4.68 4.55
CA GLY A 62 -4.17 5.58 4.08
C GLY A 62 -3.28 6.21 5.15
N GLY A 63 -3.09 5.55 6.29
CA GLY A 63 -2.23 6.06 7.36
C GLY A 63 -0.76 6.24 6.93
N MET A 64 -0.21 5.28 6.19
CA MET A 64 1.15 5.35 5.65
C MET A 64 1.27 6.45 4.59
N ARG A 65 0.28 6.54 3.70
CA ARG A 65 0.22 7.60 2.69
C ARG A 65 0.30 8.98 3.32
N LEU A 66 -0.49 9.26 4.38
CA LEU A 66 -0.43 10.56 5.07
C LEU A 66 0.98 10.90 5.54
N ALA A 67 1.67 9.94 6.19
CA ALA A 67 3.01 10.16 6.71
C ALA A 67 4.03 10.43 5.59
N PHE A 68 3.97 9.69 4.48
CA PHE A 68 4.89 9.84 3.36
C PHE A 68 4.62 11.09 2.53
N GLU A 69 3.35 11.48 2.34
CA GLU A 69 3.00 12.76 1.71
C GLU A 69 3.44 13.96 2.57
N GLU A 70 3.33 13.89 3.91
CA GLU A 70 3.83 14.91 4.83
C GLU A 70 5.35 15.05 4.75
N ALA A 71 6.07 13.94 4.54
CA ALA A 71 7.52 13.94 4.30
C ALA A 71 7.91 14.51 2.92
N GLY A 72 6.95 14.78 2.05
CA GLY A 72 7.14 15.37 0.71
C GLY A 72 7.13 14.34 -0.42
N GLY A 73 6.61 13.14 -0.19
CA GLY A 73 6.41 12.12 -1.21
C GLY A 73 5.15 12.34 -2.05
N GLU A 74 5.11 11.72 -3.22
CA GLU A 74 3.93 11.58 -4.07
C GLU A 74 3.54 10.10 -4.14
N CYS A 75 2.31 9.77 -3.73
CA CYS A 75 1.78 8.42 -3.90
C CYS A 75 1.38 8.23 -5.37
N VAL A 76 2.08 7.33 -6.06
CA VAL A 76 1.84 7.06 -7.49
C VAL A 76 1.04 5.78 -7.72
N TYR A 77 0.89 4.94 -6.70
CA TYR A 77 0.08 3.73 -6.74
C TYR A 77 -0.33 3.33 -5.33
N SER A 78 -1.53 2.78 -5.19
CA SER A 78 -2.01 2.21 -3.92
C SER A 78 -2.82 0.95 -4.17
N ASN A 79 -2.79 0.03 -3.21
CA ASN A 79 -3.51 -1.22 -3.24
C ASN A 79 -4.19 -1.51 -1.90
N GLU A 80 -5.46 -1.88 -1.93
CA GLU A 80 -6.25 -2.31 -0.77
C GLU A 80 -7.43 -3.16 -1.24
N TRP A 81 -7.62 -4.34 -0.68
CA TRP A 81 -8.70 -5.25 -1.14
C TRP A 81 -10.02 -5.06 -0.41
N ASN A 82 -9.98 -4.51 0.84
CA ASN A 82 -11.17 -4.33 1.65
C ASN A 82 -11.98 -3.14 1.14
N LYS A 83 -13.20 -3.37 0.68
CA LYS A 83 -14.07 -2.36 0.08
C LYS A 83 -14.37 -1.17 1.01
N PHE A 84 -14.48 -1.41 2.31
CA PHE A 84 -14.76 -0.32 3.27
C PHE A 84 -13.52 0.55 3.49
N SER A 85 -12.35 -0.07 3.54
CA SER A 85 -11.08 0.65 3.58
C SER A 85 -10.86 1.45 2.31
N GLN A 86 -11.13 0.88 1.13
CA GLN A 86 -11.06 1.58 -0.17
C GLN A 86 -11.97 2.80 -0.20
N GLN A 87 -13.21 2.70 0.28
CA GLN A 87 -14.15 3.83 0.34
C GLN A 87 -13.61 4.96 1.22
N THR A 88 -13.07 4.62 2.38
CA THR A 88 -12.47 5.61 3.30
C THR A 88 -11.20 6.22 2.69
N TYR A 89 -10.35 5.40 2.09
CA TYR A 89 -9.13 5.87 1.40
C TYR A 89 -9.48 6.85 0.29
N MET A 90 -10.44 6.49 -0.54
CA MET A 90 -10.93 7.34 -1.61
C MET A 90 -11.52 8.66 -1.08
N ALA A 91 -12.30 8.61 0.00
CA ALA A 91 -12.84 9.83 0.62
C ALA A 91 -11.72 10.76 1.14
N ASN A 92 -10.61 10.20 1.62
CA ASN A 92 -9.47 10.94 2.14
C ASN A 92 -8.58 11.54 1.03
N PHE A 93 -8.35 10.78 -0.05
CA PHE A 93 -7.30 11.12 -1.04
C PHE A 93 -7.84 11.38 -2.45
N GLY A 94 -9.06 10.96 -2.74
CA GLY A 94 -9.69 11.08 -4.06
C GLY A 94 -9.19 10.06 -5.08
N ASP A 95 -8.40 9.08 -4.66
CA ASP A 95 -7.88 8.00 -5.47
C ASP A 95 -8.44 6.67 -4.95
N MET A 96 -8.93 5.79 -5.83
CA MET A 96 -9.38 4.45 -5.46
C MET A 96 -8.19 3.50 -5.52
N PRO A 97 -7.84 2.82 -4.41
CA PRO A 97 -6.80 1.80 -4.44
C PRO A 97 -7.21 0.61 -5.32
N ASP A 98 -6.24 0.00 -6.00
CA ASP A 98 -6.45 -1.28 -6.67
C ASP A 98 -6.84 -2.37 -5.67
N GLY A 99 -7.49 -3.43 -6.16
CA GLY A 99 -8.08 -4.48 -5.35
C GLY A 99 -7.07 -5.52 -4.82
N ASP A 100 -7.25 -6.76 -5.25
CA ASP A 100 -6.45 -7.91 -4.80
C ASP A 100 -5.03 -7.87 -5.39
N ILE A 101 -4.02 -7.70 -4.53
CA ILE A 101 -2.60 -7.61 -4.92
C ILE A 101 -2.12 -8.87 -5.66
N THR A 102 -2.73 -10.03 -5.41
CA THR A 102 -2.36 -11.28 -6.07
C THR A 102 -2.74 -11.30 -7.55
N GLN A 103 -3.64 -10.42 -7.96
CA GLN A 103 -4.09 -10.25 -9.35
C GLN A 103 -3.35 -9.13 -10.08
N VAL A 104 -2.61 -8.29 -9.37
CA VAL A 104 -1.88 -7.17 -9.94
C VAL A 104 -0.61 -7.67 -10.63
N ASN A 105 -0.43 -7.30 -11.92
CA ASN A 105 0.84 -7.49 -12.58
C ASN A 105 1.82 -6.40 -12.12
N ALA A 106 3.00 -6.80 -11.62
CA ALA A 106 4.00 -5.84 -11.14
C ALA A 106 4.45 -4.86 -12.24
N ASP A 107 4.43 -5.26 -13.51
CA ASP A 107 4.82 -4.40 -14.63
C ASP A 107 3.87 -3.21 -14.83
N ASP A 108 2.61 -3.36 -14.44
CA ASP A 108 1.58 -2.31 -14.55
C ASP A 108 1.71 -1.25 -13.45
N ILE A 109 2.47 -1.54 -12.38
CA ILE A 109 2.76 -0.56 -11.32
C ILE A 109 3.78 0.45 -11.84
N LEU A 110 3.56 1.74 -11.60
CA LEU A 110 4.49 2.80 -11.97
C LEU A 110 5.83 2.66 -11.23
N ASP A 111 6.92 3.08 -11.89
CA ASP A 111 8.23 3.16 -11.22
C ASP A 111 8.18 4.17 -10.08
N HIS A 112 8.83 3.85 -8.98
CA HIS A 112 8.77 4.62 -7.75
C HIS A 112 10.08 4.51 -6.97
N ASP A 113 10.32 5.49 -6.10
CA ASP A 113 11.52 5.52 -5.28
C ASP A 113 11.41 4.64 -4.04
N ILE A 114 10.20 4.59 -3.42
CA ILE A 114 9.98 3.91 -2.14
C ILE A 114 8.73 3.02 -2.22
N LEU A 115 8.83 1.79 -1.71
CA LEU A 115 7.69 0.92 -1.48
C LEU A 115 7.33 0.94 0.01
N VAL A 116 6.07 1.27 0.35
CA VAL A 116 5.55 1.12 1.71
C VAL A 116 4.46 0.06 1.74
N ALA A 117 4.45 -0.76 2.80
CA ALA A 117 3.44 -1.81 2.94
C ALA A 117 3.17 -2.17 4.41
N GLY A 118 1.90 -2.09 4.81
CA GLY A 118 1.38 -2.66 6.05
C GLY A 118 0.82 -4.05 5.82
N PHE A 119 1.67 -5.03 5.52
CA PHE A 119 1.20 -6.37 5.11
C PHE A 119 0.61 -7.17 6.29
N PRO A 120 -0.43 -7.99 6.07
CA PRO A 120 -1.06 -8.76 7.14
C PRO A 120 -0.15 -9.88 7.66
N CYS A 121 -0.19 -10.10 8.99
CA CYS A 121 0.51 -11.19 9.64
C CYS A 121 -0.23 -12.52 9.37
N GLN A 122 0.10 -13.16 8.25
CA GLN A 122 -0.43 -14.47 7.91
C GLN A 122 0.58 -15.57 8.25
N PRO A 123 0.13 -16.76 8.71
CA PRO A 123 1.03 -17.87 8.96
C PRO A 123 1.71 -18.32 7.67
N PHE A 124 3.04 -18.36 7.68
CA PHE A 124 3.82 -18.87 6.55
C PHE A 124 3.73 -20.39 6.50
N SER A 125 3.45 -20.96 5.35
CA SER A 125 3.71 -22.37 5.10
C SER A 125 5.21 -22.55 4.81
N ILE A 126 6.00 -22.68 5.90
CA ILE A 126 7.48 -22.84 5.84
C ILE A 126 7.90 -24.04 5.00
N ALA A 127 7.03 -25.06 4.86
CA ALA A 127 7.29 -26.26 4.07
C ALA A 127 7.55 -25.97 2.58
N GLY A 128 6.95 -24.93 2.01
CA GLY A 128 7.16 -24.53 0.61
C GLY A 128 8.52 -23.84 0.37
N VAL A 129 8.96 -23.01 1.30
CA VAL A 129 10.21 -22.22 1.19
C VAL A 129 11.44 -23.13 1.35
N SER A 130 11.45 -23.98 2.36
CA SER A 130 12.58 -24.90 2.62
C SER A 130 12.84 -25.92 1.50
N LYS A 131 11.78 -26.36 0.80
CA LYS A 131 11.90 -27.38 -0.25
C LYS A 131 12.50 -26.83 -1.55
N LYS A 132 12.38 -25.54 -1.81
CA LYS A 132 12.96 -24.89 -3.01
C LYS A 132 14.44 -24.54 -2.84
N ASN A 133 14.83 -24.06 -1.66
CA ASN A 133 16.23 -23.77 -1.35
C ASN A 133 17.11 -25.03 -1.41
N SER A 134 16.55 -26.21 -1.09
CA SER A 134 17.26 -27.50 -1.19
C SER A 134 17.44 -28.05 -2.62
N LEU A 135 16.69 -27.53 -3.59
CA LEU A 135 16.66 -28.02 -4.98
C LEU A 135 17.45 -27.15 -5.98
N GLY A 136 18.12 -26.06 -5.51
CA GLY A 136 19.00 -25.23 -6.35
C GLY A 136 18.33 -24.60 -7.57
N ARG A 137 16.99 -24.49 -7.58
CA ARG A 137 16.27 -23.83 -8.67
C ARG A 137 16.21 -22.33 -8.41
N ALA A 138 16.57 -21.54 -9.44
CA ALA A 138 16.37 -20.10 -9.45
C ALA A 138 14.92 -19.77 -9.07
N THR A 139 14.72 -19.24 -7.89
CA THR A 139 13.41 -18.93 -7.31
C THR A 139 13.05 -17.50 -7.66
N GLY A 140 12.37 -17.29 -8.80
CA GLY A 140 11.59 -16.06 -8.94
C GLY A 140 10.45 -16.06 -7.92
N PHE A 141 10.24 -14.95 -7.22
CA PHE A 141 9.12 -14.75 -6.27
C PHE A 141 7.73 -14.78 -6.96
N ALA A 142 7.70 -14.88 -8.29
CA ALA A 142 6.48 -14.99 -9.11
C ALA A 142 5.72 -16.33 -8.99
N ASP A 143 6.22 -17.30 -8.20
CA ASP A 143 5.56 -18.59 -8.05
C ASP A 143 4.36 -18.49 -7.08
N LYS A 144 3.14 -18.53 -7.65
CA LYS A 144 1.85 -18.47 -6.94
C LYS A 144 1.63 -19.51 -5.82
N THR A 145 2.55 -20.46 -5.64
CA THR A 145 2.45 -21.51 -4.62
C THR A 145 2.97 -21.09 -3.24
N GLN A 146 3.52 -19.90 -3.07
CA GLN A 146 4.08 -19.44 -1.80
C GLN A 146 3.04 -18.87 -0.81
N GLY A 147 1.84 -18.55 -1.29
CA GLY A 147 0.59 -18.46 -0.51
C GLY A 147 0.51 -17.40 0.58
N THR A 148 1.44 -16.44 0.66
CA THR A 148 1.34 -15.33 1.60
C THR A 148 1.57 -13.99 0.93
N LEU A 149 0.81 -12.99 1.33
CA LEU A 149 0.85 -11.63 0.78
C LEU A 149 2.23 -10.94 0.94
N PHE A 150 3.07 -11.40 1.86
CA PHE A 150 4.45 -10.97 1.94
C PHE A 150 5.26 -11.30 0.67
N PHE A 151 5.03 -12.44 0.05
CA PHE A 151 5.72 -12.80 -1.19
C PHE A 151 5.22 -11.99 -2.40
N ASP A 152 4.00 -11.44 -2.34
CA ASP A 152 3.58 -10.44 -3.33
C ASP A 152 4.35 -9.13 -3.17
N VAL A 153 4.66 -8.72 -1.94
CA VAL A 153 5.59 -7.60 -1.70
C VAL A 153 6.97 -7.91 -2.31
N CYS A 154 7.53 -9.10 -2.05
CA CYS A 154 8.82 -9.51 -2.62
C CYS A 154 8.79 -9.51 -4.16
N ARG A 155 7.71 -9.99 -4.77
CA ARG A 155 7.51 -9.99 -6.23
C ARG A 155 7.55 -8.59 -6.81
N ILE A 156 6.92 -7.62 -6.15
CA ILE A 156 6.92 -6.22 -6.59
C ILE A 156 8.31 -5.58 -6.36
N LEU A 157 8.95 -5.84 -5.21
CA LEU A 157 10.32 -5.40 -4.94
C LEU A 157 11.31 -5.93 -5.97
N GLU A 158 11.18 -7.19 -6.39
CA GLU A 158 12.03 -7.82 -7.42
C GLU A 158 11.84 -7.14 -8.78
N ALA A 159 10.58 -6.91 -9.18
CA ALA A 159 10.26 -6.35 -10.48
C ALA A 159 10.59 -4.86 -10.58
N LYS A 160 10.30 -4.08 -9.53
CA LYS A 160 10.39 -2.62 -9.57
C LYS A 160 11.69 -2.04 -9.00
N ARG A 161 12.37 -2.77 -8.14
CA ARG A 161 13.67 -2.38 -7.58
C ARG A 161 13.70 -0.95 -7.00
N PRO A 162 12.73 -0.56 -6.16
CA PRO A 162 12.76 0.77 -5.55
C PRO A 162 14.05 0.98 -4.75
N LYS A 163 14.43 2.25 -4.55
CA LYS A 163 15.63 2.62 -3.80
C LYS A 163 15.53 2.25 -2.32
N ALA A 164 14.30 2.30 -1.79
CA ALA A 164 14.01 2.00 -0.40
C ALA A 164 12.64 1.31 -0.24
N PHE A 165 12.46 0.65 0.88
CA PHE A 165 11.14 0.20 1.32
C PHE A 165 10.95 0.43 2.82
N MET A 166 9.69 0.47 3.25
CA MET A 166 9.30 0.39 4.65
C MET A 166 8.13 -0.58 4.80
N LEU A 167 8.33 -1.65 5.55
CA LEU A 167 7.31 -2.66 5.83
C LEU A 167 6.89 -2.55 7.30
N GLU A 168 5.58 -2.50 7.54
CA GLU A 168 5.00 -2.45 8.87
C GLU A 168 4.31 -3.77 9.19
N ASN A 169 4.44 -4.19 10.45
CA ASN A 169 3.66 -5.29 11.01
C ASN A 169 3.58 -5.15 12.54
N VAL A 170 2.77 -5.98 13.17
CA VAL A 170 2.71 -6.04 14.64
C VAL A 170 4.01 -6.60 15.22
N LYS A 171 4.41 -6.18 16.44
CA LYS A 171 5.59 -6.68 17.17
C LYS A 171 5.68 -8.20 17.19
N ASN A 172 4.54 -8.89 17.33
CA ASN A 172 4.50 -10.36 17.39
C ASN A 172 5.09 -11.06 16.17
N LEU A 173 5.23 -10.36 15.01
CA LEU A 173 5.92 -10.92 13.85
C LEU A 173 7.33 -11.38 14.18
N CYS A 174 8.06 -10.62 15.01
CA CYS A 174 9.44 -10.96 15.39
C CYS A 174 9.57 -12.27 16.19
N SER A 175 8.51 -12.65 16.93
CA SER A 175 8.50 -13.88 17.75
C SER A 175 7.62 -14.99 17.17
N HIS A 176 6.89 -14.73 16.10
CA HIS A 176 5.98 -15.69 15.46
C HIS A 176 6.73 -16.95 15.05
N ASP A 177 6.16 -18.12 15.36
CA ASP A 177 6.76 -19.44 15.15
C ASP A 177 8.22 -19.52 15.65
N LYS A 178 8.43 -19.06 16.89
CA LYS A 178 9.78 -19.03 17.53
C LYS A 178 10.81 -18.23 16.69
N GLY A 179 10.37 -17.16 16.01
CA GLY A 179 11.20 -16.30 15.19
C GLY A 179 11.46 -16.80 13.77
N LYS A 180 10.97 -17.98 13.39
CA LYS A 180 11.22 -18.54 12.05
C LYS A 180 10.60 -17.71 10.94
N THR A 181 9.37 -17.22 11.16
CA THR A 181 8.68 -16.34 10.22
C THR A 181 9.50 -15.09 9.93
N PHE A 182 9.96 -14.42 10.97
CA PHE A 182 10.77 -13.21 10.85
C PHE A 182 12.10 -13.48 10.13
N LYS A 183 12.73 -14.62 10.46
CA LYS A 183 13.95 -15.05 9.76
C LYS A 183 13.74 -15.21 8.26
N VAL A 184 12.66 -15.86 7.83
CA VAL A 184 12.31 -16.02 6.40
C VAL A 184 12.12 -14.66 5.73
N ILE A 185 11.42 -13.71 6.38
CA ILE A 185 11.23 -12.36 5.87
C ILE A 185 12.58 -11.67 5.63
N MET A 186 13.46 -11.66 6.64
CA MET A 186 14.76 -11.02 6.57
C MET A 186 15.65 -11.66 5.49
N GLU A 187 15.67 -12.99 5.41
CA GLU A 187 16.42 -13.73 4.39
C GLU A 187 15.91 -13.42 2.98
N SER A 188 14.59 -13.45 2.77
CA SER A 188 13.99 -13.14 1.45
C SER A 188 14.31 -11.72 0.98
N LEU A 189 14.27 -10.73 1.87
CA LEU A 189 14.60 -9.35 1.53
C LEU A 189 16.10 -9.16 1.24
N ASN A 190 16.98 -9.85 1.99
CA ASN A 190 18.41 -9.85 1.74
C ASN A 190 18.76 -10.56 0.40
N GLU A 191 18.07 -11.65 0.05
CA GLU A 191 18.23 -12.34 -1.24
C GLU A 191 17.88 -11.43 -2.42
N LEU A 192 16.96 -10.48 -2.24
CA LEU A 192 16.68 -9.43 -3.21
C LEU A 192 17.82 -8.38 -3.31
N GLY A 193 18.87 -8.49 -2.49
CA GLY A 193 20.04 -7.61 -2.51
C GLY A 193 19.86 -6.31 -1.74
N TYR A 194 18.89 -6.24 -0.83
CA TYR A 194 18.72 -5.12 0.08
C TYR A 194 19.47 -5.37 1.39
N GLU A 195 20.11 -4.35 1.94
CA GLU A 195 20.63 -4.37 3.32
C GLU A 195 19.48 -3.98 4.26
N VAL A 196 19.01 -4.93 5.08
CA VAL A 196 17.73 -4.81 5.78
C VAL A 196 17.93 -4.59 7.27
N PHE A 197 17.29 -3.57 7.80
CA PHE A 197 17.24 -3.24 9.23
C PHE A 197 15.81 -3.40 9.76
N TYR A 198 15.69 -3.56 11.07
CA TYR A 198 14.37 -3.53 11.71
C TYR A 198 14.41 -2.86 13.06
N LYS A 199 13.27 -2.31 13.47
CA LYS A 199 13.09 -1.72 14.80
C LYS A 199 11.66 -1.93 15.27
N VAL A 200 11.50 -2.27 16.55
CA VAL A 200 10.19 -2.22 17.20
C VAL A 200 10.01 -0.84 17.82
N ILE A 201 8.91 -0.18 17.44
CA ILE A 201 8.55 1.16 17.93
C ILE A 201 7.19 1.07 18.62
N ASP A 202 7.09 1.66 19.81
CA ASP A 202 5.82 1.83 20.49
C ASP A 202 5.21 3.19 20.15
N GLY A 203 3.98 3.17 19.64
CA GLY A 203 3.22 4.39 19.33
C GLY A 203 3.03 5.31 20.53
N GLN A 204 3.08 4.77 21.76
CA GLN A 204 2.98 5.56 22.98
C GLN A 204 4.08 6.64 23.12
N LEU A 205 5.18 6.50 22.39
CA LEU A 205 6.24 7.51 22.34
C LEU A 205 5.79 8.81 21.63
N PHE A 206 4.72 8.74 20.83
CA PHE A 206 4.28 9.84 19.96
C PHE A 206 2.81 10.23 20.22
N VAL A 207 1.96 9.28 20.60
CA VAL A 207 0.52 9.47 20.79
C VAL A 207 0.06 8.70 22.04
N PRO A 208 -1.05 9.07 22.71
CA PRO A 208 -1.54 8.39 23.89
C PRO A 208 -2.19 7.04 23.57
N GLN A 209 -1.53 6.22 22.74
CA GLN A 209 -1.95 4.86 22.37
C GLN A 209 -0.76 3.91 22.47
N HIS A 210 -0.89 2.89 23.30
CA HIS A 210 0.09 1.81 23.37
C HIS A 210 -0.12 0.85 22.20
N ARG A 211 0.78 0.88 21.23
CA ARG A 211 0.78 -0.01 20.06
C ARG A 211 2.21 -0.24 19.60
N GLU A 212 2.71 -1.44 19.83
CA GLU A 212 4.05 -1.84 19.41
C GLU A 212 4.03 -2.40 17.98
N LEU A 213 4.76 -1.77 17.11
CA LEU A 213 4.88 -2.12 15.69
C LEU A 213 6.33 -2.48 15.36
N SER A 214 6.53 -3.49 14.52
CA SER A 214 7.83 -3.78 13.89
C SER A 214 7.90 -3.04 12.56
N LEU A 215 8.95 -2.24 12.37
CA LEU A 215 9.28 -1.59 11.11
C LEU A 215 10.51 -2.27 10.53
N ILE A 216 10.41 -2.75 9.29
CA ILE A 216 11.49 -3.38 8.53
C ILE A 216 11.79 -2.43 7.36
N HIS A 217 13.04 -2.01 7.22
CA HIS A 217 13.42 -0.99 6.25
C HIS A 217 14.87 -1.15 5.78
N ILE A 218 15.25 -0.40 4.76
CA ILE A 218 16.63 -0.21 4.29
C ILE A 218 17.09 1.21 4.57
#